data_1ced429937deea1c5137f0ec57b6082f
#
_entry.id   1ced429937deea1c5137f0ec57b6082f
#
_cell.length_a   1.000
_cell.length_b   1.000
_cell.length_c   1.000
_cell.angle_alpha   90.00
_cell.angle_beta   90.00
_cell.angle_gamma   90.00
#
_symmetry.space_group_name_H-M   'P 1'
#
loop_
_entity.id
_entity.type
_entity.pdbx_description
1 polymer ?
#
loop_
_entity_poly.entity_id
_entity_poly.type
_entity_poly.pdbx_seq_one_letter_code
_entity_poly.pdbx_strand_id
1 'polypeptide(L)'
;MKEGTAIVAGLLLVGLLLQFSMGPLDWALFLWPANGITLIVLIIALLIFYLLRRRVYFFSFMTTIQAAIPAIAAAALLTLVMGVARQVPADKPAADLIGLSKMLNFWPFILVYFWMTMLVGEITIKQTARFSWRRLPIITSHLGLFIALTCATLGSADMQRLKMYCEKGQPEWRGLDAYNNVHELPIAIQLNRFTIDEYPPKLMVIDKMGRPIPYKKPEVLLIDDYFKQGSIAGWHIQVDKKIEDAVPALLAGMIKNMPKQMQGMLHMDSLGMAMKKGGYIKSSMAGSACAISITATKGNAMKKGWVTCGSYQFPLETLKLDNGKALVMASREPKRYASDVNIYTQDGKNIMTEIEVNKPYTVNGWKIYQLSYNEQMGKWSNVSVFELVRDPWLHAVYVGIYLLIIGAVGMFLTAGKKKEK
;
A
#
# COMPACT_ATOMS: atom_id res chain seq x y z
N MET A 1 23.11 6.15 33.52
CA MET A 1 22.39 4.99 33.00
C MET A 1 21.22 4.60 33.91
N LYS A 2 21.43 4.32 35.21
CA LYS A 2 20.33 3.90 36.13
C LYS A 2 19.14 4.88 36.13
N GLU A 3 19.41 6.20 36.24
CA GLU A 3 18.36 7.23 36.23
C GLU A 3 17.56 7.26 34.91
N GLY A 4 18.25 7.22 33.77
CA GLY A 4 17.58 7.21 32.47
C GLY A 4 16.72 5.95 32.28
N THR A 5 17.20 4.79 32.73
CA THR A 5 16.41 3.55 32.71
C THR A 5 15.20 3.64 33.64
N ALA A 6 15.36 4.25 34.83
CA ALA A 6 14.26 4.45 35.77
C ALA A 6 13.17 5.38 35.19
N ILE A 7 13.58 6.46 34.53
CA ILE A 7 12.64 7.38 33.84
C ILE A 7 11.85 6.62 32.77
N VAL A 8 12.53 5.88 31.91
CA VAL A 8 11.88 5.09 30.85
C VAL A 8 10.93 4.04 31.42
N ALA A 9 11.34 3.30 32.46
CA ALA A 9 10.48 2.36 33.15
C ALA A 9 9.23 3.04 33.74
N GLY A 10 9.41 4.22 34.36
CA GLY A 10 8.30 5.04 34.84
C GLY A 10 7.35 5.48 33.74
N LEU A 11 7.87 5.91 32.59
CA LEU A 11 7.06 6.29 31.42
C LEU A 11 6.26 5.10 30.87
N LEU A 12 6.86 3.92 30.81
CA LEU A 12 6.18 2.70 30.38
C LEU A 12 5.04 2.34 31.36
N LEU A 13 5.29 2.40 32.67
CA LEU A 13 4.27 2.12 33.70
C LEU A 13 3.13 3.15 33.64
N VAL A 14 3.43 4.44 33.60
CA VAL A 14 2.42 5.50 33.47
C VAL A 14 1.66 5.35 32.15
N GLY A 15 2.34 5.03 31.06
CA GLY A 15 1.70 4.75 29.79
C GLY A 15 0.73 3.59 29.84
N LEU A 16 1.08 2.49 30.52
CA LEU A 16 0.18 1.37 30.73
C LEU A 16 -1.04 1.75 31.60
N LEU A 17 -0.83 2.54 32.65
CA LEU A 17 -1.94 3.04 33.49
C LEU A 17 -2.89 3.91 32.65
N LEU A 18 -2.37 4.81 31.84
CA LEU A 18 -3.19 5.62 30.91
C LEU A 18 -3.92 4.76 29.89
N GLN A 19 -3.25 3.77 29.32
CA GLN A 19 -3.85 2.85 28.36
C GLN A 19 -5.05 2.11 28.91
N PHE A 20 -4.95 1.62 30.15
CA PHE A 20 -6.04 0.87 30.81
C PHE A 20 -7.15 1.79 31.35
N SER A 21 -6.84 3.05 31.70
CA SER A 21 -7.82 3.97 32.28
C SER A 21 -8.56 4.81 31.22
N MET A 22 -7.87 5.25 30.18
CA MET A 22 -8.40 6.16 29.14
C MET A 22 -8.58 5.49 27.77
N GLY A 23 -8.01 4.30 27.58
CA GLY A 23 -7.95 3.66 26.27
C GLY A 23 -6.85 4.26 25.35
N PRO A 24 -6.83 3.88 24.07
CA PRO A 24 -5.84 4.40 23.11
C PRO A 24 -6.02 5.91 22.88
N LEU A 25 -4.91 6.62 22.63
CA LEU A 25 -4.95 8.03 22.32
C LEU A 25 -5.72 8.28 21.01
N ASP A 26 -6.63 9.25 21.03
CA ASP A 26 -7.29 9.74 19.83
C ASP A 26 -6.50 10.91 19.24
N TRP A 27 -5.91 10.71 18.06
CA TRP A 27 -5.17 11.75 17.34
C TRP A 27 -6.05 12.88 16.81
N ALA A 28 -7.37 12.70 16.74
CA ALA A 28 -8.30 13.77 16.36
C ALA A 28 -8.23 14.97 17.30
N LEU A 29 -7.79 14.78 18.56
CA LEU A 29 -7.55 15.86 19.53
C LEU A 29 -6.43 16.80 19.08
N PHE A 30 -5.55 16.39 18.17
CA PHE A 30 -4.42 17.14 17.66
C PHE A 30 -4.62 17.67 16.24
N LEU A 31 -5.86 17.70 15.73
CA LEU A 31 -6.16 18.37 14.47
C LEU A 31 -5.79 19.84 14.53
N TRP A 32 -5.47 20.44 13.38
CA TRP A 32 -5.23 21.86 13.28
C TRP A 32 -6.43 22.66 13.86
N PRO A 33 -6.20 23.69 14.73
CA PRO A 33 -4.90 24.30 15.10
C PRO A 33 -4.22 23.72 16.35
N ALA A 34 -4.78 22.67 16.98
CA ALA A 34 -4.25 22.14 18.24
C ALA A 34 -2.82 21.62 18.14
N ASN A 35 -2.45 20.96 17.04
CA ASN A 35 -1.07 20.50 16.81
C ASN A 35 -0.08 21.66 16.65
N GLY A 36 -0.47 22.76 15.97
CA GLY A 36 0.34 23.98 15.88
C GLY A 36 0.56 24.61 17.24
N ILE A 37 -0.48 24.71 18.07
CA ILE A 37 -0.38 25.22 19.45
C ILE A 37 0.52 24.30 20.27
N THR A 38 0.35 22.98 20.18
CA THR A 38 1.19 21.99 20.87
C THR A 38 2.65 22.12 20.49
N LEU A 39 2.97 22.35 19.22
CA LEU A 39 4.34 22.57 18.76
C LEU A 39 4.93 23.85 19.36
N ILE A 40 4.18 24.95 19.41
CA ILE A 40 4.62 26.21 20.01
C ILE A 40 4.87 26.02 21.51
N VAL A 41 3.94 25.38 22.22
CA VAL A 41 4.07 25.08 23.67
C VAL A 41 5.30 24.21 23.93
N LEU A 42 5.53 23.18 23.09
CA LEU A 42 6.73 22.33 23.17
C LEU A 42 8.01 23.14 23.03
N ILE A 43 8.11 24.03 22.02
CA ILE A 43 9.29 24.86 21.80
C ILE A 43 9.52 25.80 22.99
N ILE A 44 8.46 26.43 23.49
CA ILE A 44 8.56 27.34 24.68
C ILE A 44 9.04 26.56 25.91
N ALA A 45 8.46 25.35 26.14
CA ALA A 45 8.88 24.50 27.26
C ALA A 45 10.35 24.11 27.17
N LEU A 46 10.83 23.71 25.99
CA LEU A 46 12.26 23.42 25.77
C LEU A 46 13.16 24.63 26.02
N LEU A 47 12.75 25.80 25.59
CA LEU A 47 13.52 27.04 25.89
C LEU A 47 13.58 27.31 27.38
N ILE A 48 12.48 27.18 28.11
CA ILE A 48 12.42 27.33 29.57
C ILE A 48 13.34 26.29 30.24
N PHE A 49 13.29 25.03 29.85
CA PHE A 49 14.13 23.95 30.41
C PHE A 49 15.61 24.24 30.17
N TYR A 50 15.95 24.72 28.97
CA TYR A 50 17.31 25.15 28.65
C TYR A 50 17.79 26.30 29.56
N LEU A 51 16.95 27.30 29.84
CA LEU A 51 17.30 28.42 30.72
C LEU A 51 17.49 27.96 32.18
N LEU A 52 16.59 27.05 32.63
CA LEU A 52 16.60 26.53 34.01
C LEU A 52 17.64 25.43 34.27
N ARG A 53 18.30 24.88 33.24
CA ARG A 53 19.22 23.73 33.36
C ARG A 53 20.38 23.90 34.32
N ARG A 54 20.76 25.18 34.64
CA ARG A 54 21.80 25.46 35.63
C ARG A 54 21.30 25.40 37.04
N ARG A 55 19.98 25.52 37.25
CA ARG A 55 19.32 25.54 38.56
C ARG A 55 18.70 24.18 38.93
N VAL A 56 18.23 23.43 37.92
CA VAL A 56 17.52 22.17 38.10
C VAL A 56 18.32 21.05 37.44
N TYR A 57 18.72 20.07 38.24
CA TYR A 57 19.50 18.91 37.80
C TYR A 57 18.82 18.15 36.65
N PHE A 58 17.51 17.92 36.75
CA PHE A 58 16.72 17.20 35.78
C PHE A 58 16.89 17.77 34.36
N PHE A 59 16.82 19.09 34.19
CA PHE A 59 16.98 19.71 32.86
C PHE A 59 18.42 19.62 32.34
N SER A 60 19.42 19.61 33.23
CA SER A 60 20.78 19.34 32.79
C SER A 60 21.00 17.88 32.39
N PHE A 61 20.33 16.95 33.08
CA PHE A 61 20.36 15.51 32.78
C PHE A 61 19.79 15.20 31.40
N MET A 62 18.69 15.86 30.96
CA MET A 62 18.09 15.67 29.65
C MET A 62 19.08 15.82 28.47
N THR A 63 20.16 16.58 28.65
CA THR A 63 21.17 16.78 27.60
C THR A 63 22.34 15.79 27.68
N THR A 64 22.22 14.72 28.44
CA THR A 64 23.26 13.70 28.64
C THR A 64 23.02 12.43 27.82
N ILE A 65 24.09 11.73 27.51
CA ILE A 65 24.05 10.41 26.86
C ILE A 65 23.30 9.39 27.78
N GLN A 66 23.38 9.58 29.10
CA GLN A 66 22.74 8.71 30.09
C GLN A 66 21.20 8.78 30.04
N ALA A 67 20.63 9.89 29.62
CA ALA A 67 19.21 10.06 29.34
C ALA A 67 18.84 9.50 27.95
N ALA A 68 19.68 9.76 26.95
CA ALA A 68 19.39 9.43 25.55
C ALA A 68 19.42 7.92 25.26
N ILE A 69 20.44 7.18 25.75
CA ILE A 69 20.59 5.76 25.42
C ILE A 69 19.36 4.92 25.85
N PRO A 70 18.85 5.01 27.10
CA PRO A 70 17.66 4.25 27.49
C PRO A 70 16.41 4.63 26.70
N ALA A 71 16.23 5.92 26.37
CA ALA A 71 15.11 6.41 25.58
C ALA A 71 15.12 5.81 24.15
N ILE A 72 16.28 5.86 23.48
CA ILE A 72 16.46 5.30 22.15
C ILE A 72 16.28 3.78 22.16
N ALA A 73 16.84 3.09 23.16
CA ALA A 73 16.72 1.65 23.28
C ALA A 73 15.25 1.22 23.49
N ALA A 74 14.49 1.93 24.32
CA ALA A 74 13.07 1.66 24.51
C ALA A 74 12.24 1.98 23.27
N ALA A 75 12.49 3.11 22.62
CA ALA A 75 11.83 3.45 21.37
C ALA A 75 12.09 2.40 20.27
N ALA A 76 13.35 1.95 20.13
CA ALA A 76 13.73 0.89 19.20
C ALA A 76 13.03 -0.43 19.52
N LEU A 77 12.99 -0.83 20.81
CA LEU A 77 12.31 -2.05 21.24
C LEU A 77 10.81 -1.99 20.93
N LEU A 78 10.14 -0.89 21.26
CA LEU A 78 8.71 -0.71 20.98
C LEU A 78 8.43 -0.68 19.47
N THR A 79 9.31 -0.07 18.66
CA THR A 79 9.21 -0.10 17.20
C THR A 79 9.38 -1.52 16.65
N LEU A 80 10.26 -2.32 17.26
CA LEU A 80 10.45 -3.71 16.88
C LEU A 80 9.21 -4.54 17.20
N VAL A 81 8.61 -4.32 18.39
CA VAL A 81 7.33 -4.93 18.77
C VAL A 81 6.23 -4.53 17.78
N MET A 82 6.16 -3.26 17.37
CA MET A 82 5.22 -2.80 16.34
C MET A 82 5.37 -3.53 15.01
N GLY A 83 6.60 -3.81 14.59
CA GLY A 83 6.89 -4.53 13.34
C GLY A 83 6.51 -6.01 13.39
N VAL A 84 6.57 -6.65 14.56
CA VAL A 84 6.20 -8.07 14.77
C VAL A 84 4.71 -8.22 15.05
N ALA A 85 4.10 -7.29 15.78
CA ALA A 85 2.68 -7.31 16.09
C ALA A 85 1.84 -6.93 14.86
N ARG A 86 0.80 -7.72 14.54
CA ARG A 86 -0.12 -7.40 13.45
C ARG A 86 -0.84 -6.09 13.75
N GLN A 87 -0.51 -5.05 13.02
CA GLN A 87 -1.19 -3.76 13.13
C GLN A 87 -2.58 -3.81 12.50
N VAL A 88 -3.55 -3.20 13.16
CA VAL A 88 -4.96 -3.16 12.73
C VAL A 88 -5.28 -1.77 12.21
N PRO A 89 -6.06 -1.64 11.10
CA PRO A 89 -6.52 -0.35 10.58
C PRO A 89 -7.30 0.47 11.62
N ALA A 90 -7.37 1.80 11.40
CA ALA A 90 -7.98 2.73 12.34
C ALA A 90 -9.46 2.43 12.61
N ASP A 91 -10.19 1.98 11.59
CA ASP A 91 -11.63 1.64 11.62
C ASP A 91 -11.96 0.37 12.41
N LYS A 92 -10.94 -0.46 12.73
CA LYS A 92 -11.16 -1.72 13.47
C LYS A 92 -10.75 -1.59 14.95
N PRO A 93 -11.40 -2.30 15.86
CA PRO A 93 -10.96 -2.36 17.25
C PRO A 93 -9.57 -3.00 17.35
N ALA A 94 -8.85 -2.73 18.45
CA ALA A 94 -7.59 -3.40 18.71
C ALA A 94 -7.78 -4.93 18.75
N ALA A 95 -6.85 -5.67 18.16
CA ALA A 95 -6.90 -7.15 18.12
C ALA A 95 -6.42 -7.80 19.42
N ASP A 96 -5.84 -7.02 20.34
CA ASP A 96 -5.30 -7.45 21.62
C ASP A 96 -5.78 -6.54 22.75
N LEU A 97 -5.79 -7.09 24.00
CA LEU A 97 -6.27 -6.40 25.18
C LEU A 97 -5.37 -5.24 25.64
N ILE A 98 -4.11 -5.25 25.25
CA ILE A 98 -3.12 -4.26 25.69
C ILE A 98 -3.08 -3.06 24.75
N GLY A 99 -3.40 -3.26 23.44
CA GLY A 99 -3.37 -2.24 22.40
C GLY A 99 -2.10 -2.24 21.55
N LEU A 100 -1.30 -3.31 21.57
CA LEU A 100 -0.08 -3.46 20.76
C LEU A 100 -0.38 -3.48 19.25
N SER A 101 -1.58 -3.93 18.86
CA SER A 101 -2.06 -3.91 17.47
C SER A 101 -2.42 -2.51 16.96
N LYS A 102 -2.40 -1.49 17.82
CA LYS A 102 -2.55 -0.06 17.51
C LYS A 102 -1.41 0.74 18.14
N MET A 103 -0.18 0.37 17.84
CA MET A 103 1.01 0.89 18.53
C MET A 103 1.13 2.43 18.44
N LEU A 104 0.71 3.06 17.36
CA LEU A 104 0.77 4.53 17.22
C LEU A 104 -0.23 5.26 18.15
N ASN A 105 -1.24 4.56 18.67
CA ASN A 105 -2.21 5.09 19.65
C ASN A 105 -1.93 4.58 21.06
N PHE A 106 -0.85 3.77 21.25
CA PHE A 106 -0.48 3.12 22.49
C PHE A 106 0.30 4.07 23.39
N TRP A 107 -0.24 4.41 24.55
CA TRP A 107 0.34 5.39 25.47
C TRP A 107 1.80 5.15 25.85
N PRO A 108 2.25 3.92 26.18
CA PRO A 108 3.67 3.68 26.47
C PRO A 108 4.59 4.06 25.30
N PHE A 109 4.20 3.77 24.05
CA PHE A 109 4.95 4.17 22.86
C PHE A 109 4.99 5.69 22.72
N ILE A 110 3.84 6.35 22.88
CA ILE A 110 3.71 7.81 22.75
C ILE A 110 4.57 8.54 23.78
N LEU A 111 4.52 8.10 25.05
CA LEU A 111 5.30 8.75 26.12
C LEU A 111 6.81 8.57 25.94
N VAL A 112 7.27 7.39 25.55
CA VAL A 112 8.69 7.14 25.26
C VAL A 112 9.15 7.95 24.04
N TYR A 113 8.34 8.01 23.00
CA TYR A 113 8.62 8.78 21.80
C TYR A 113 8.64 10.29 22.07
N PHE A 114 7.68 10.79 22.85
CA PHE A 114 7.63 12.18 23.30
C PHE A 114 8.88 12.52 24.13
N TRP A 115 9.26 11.66 25.09
CA TRP A 115 10.48 11.83 25.87
C TRP A 115 11.73 11.92 24.98
N MET A 116 11.86 11.01 24.04
CA MET A 116 12.97 11.03 23.07
C MET A 116 12.99 12.35 22.29
N THR A 117 11.84 12.83 21.83
CA THR A 117 11.70 14.10 21.11
C THR A 117 12.13 15.30 21.98
N MET A 118 11.75 15.29 23.25
CA MET A 118 12.19 16.29 24.23
C MET A 118 13.72 16.32 24.39
N LEU A 119 14.36 15.14 24.50
CA LEU A 119 15.82 15.03 24.62
C LEU A 119 16.51 15.56 23.35
N VAL A 120 15.99 15.24 22.17
CA VAL A 120 16.52 15.75 20.88
C VAL A 120 16.35 17.27 20.80
N GLY A 121 15.21 17.82 21.23
CA GLY A 121 14.96 19.25 21.28
C GLY A 121 15.95 19.98 22.20
N GLU A 122 16.14 19.47 23.43
CA GLU A 122 17.07 20.06 24.40
C GLU A 122 18.53 20.05 23.92
N ILE A 123 18.99 18.96 23.33
CA ILE A 123 20.36 18.89 22.79
C ILE A 123 20.49 19.80 21.56
N THR A 124 19.46 19.96 20.73
CA THR A 124 19.44 20.89 19.61
C THR A 124 19.62 22.33 20.09
N ILE A 125 18.83 22.79 21.07
CA ILE A 125 18.94 24.13 21.65
C ILE A 125 20.33 24.34 22.27
N LYS A 126 20.83 23.36 23.03
CA LYS A 126 22.17 23.42 23.65
C LYS A 126 23.27 23.54 22.61
N GLN A 127 23.20 22.82 21.50
CA GLN A 127 24.21 22.87 20.42
C GLN A 127 24.13 24.18 19.66
N THR A 128 22.92 24.65 19.37
CA THR A 128 22.68 25.95 18.70
C THR A 128 23.16 27.12 19.54
N ALA A 129 22.87 27.15 20.85
CA ALA A 129 23.33 28.18 21.75
C ALA A 129 24.88 28.23 21.94
N ARG A 130 25.56 27.14 21.61
CA ARG A 130 27.02 27.06 21.59
C ARG A 130 27.54 26.98 20.16
N PHE A 131 26.96 27.80 19.27
CA PHE A 131 27.26 27.78 17.83
C PHE A 131 28.78 27.88 17.58
N SER A 132 29.22 27.03 16.65
CA SER A 132 30.56 27.08 16.06
C SER A 132 30.48 26.42 14.67
N TRP A 133 31.17 26.98 13.69
CA TRP A 133 31.22 26.42 12.33
C TRP A 133 31.64 24.93 12.29
N ARG A 134 32.53 24.53 13.23
CA ARG A 134 32.93 23.11 13.36
C ARG A 134 31.81 22.19 13.87
N ARG A 135 30.79 22.75 14.53
CA ARG A 135 29.63 22.00 15.08
C ARG A 135 28.42 22.09 14.17
N LEU A 136 28.50 22.84 13.08
CA LEU A 136 27.37 22.99 12.15
C LEU A 136 26.78 21.67 11.71
N PRO A 137 27.57 20.63 11.31
CA PRO A 137 27.00 19.34 10.93
C PRO A 137 26.19 18.67 12.05
N ILE A 138 26.66 18.75 13.29
CA ILE A 138 25.96 18.17 14.45
C ILE A 138 24.67 18.94 14.73
N ILE A 139 24.69 20.27 14.65
CA ILE A 139 23.52 21.13 14.85
C ILE A 139 22.47 20.81 13.78
N THR A 140 22.88 20.77 12.51
CA THR A 140 22.01 20.50 11.38
C THR A 140 21.35 19.11 11.50
N SER A 141 22.12 18.09 11.88
CA SER A 141 21.59 16.73 12.07
C SER A 141 20.56 16.65 13.21
N HIS A 142 20.83 17.25 14.38
CA HIS A 142 19.89 17.23 15.50
C HIS A 142 18.64 18.08 15.22
N LEU A 143 18.81 19.25 14.59
CA LEU A 143 17.69 20.08 14.16
C LEU A 143 16.80 19.35 13.15
N GLY A 144 17.43 18.70 12.15
CA GLY A 144 16.71 17.89 11.17
C GLY A 144 15.92 16.75 11.82
N LEU A 145 16.54 16.05 12.77
CA LEU A 145 15.88 15.00 13.52
C LEU A 145 14.70 15.55 14.36
N PHE A 146 14.87 16.66 15.04
CA PHE A 146 13.82 17.31 15.83
C PHE A 146 12.62 17.70 14.96
N ILE A 147 12.86 18.35 13.82
CA ILE A 147 11.82 18.74 12.87
C ILE A 147 11.11 17.49 12.32
N ALA A 148 11.86 16.47 11.89
CA ALA A 148 11.27 15.26 11.34
C ALA A 148 10.37 14.54 12.37
N LEU A 149 10.85 14.36 13.62
CA LEU A 149 10.10 13.71 14.68
C LEU A 149 8.83 14.48 15.07
N THR A 150 8.94 15.79 15.29
CA THR A 150 7.80 16.61 15.72
C THR A 150 6.76 16.77 14.61
N CYS A 151 7.19 17.11 13.38
CA CYS A 151 6.28 17.33 12.28
C CYS A 151 5.62 16.04 11.78
N ALA A 152 6.33 14.91 11.78
CA ALA A 152 5.72 13.63 11.43
C ALA A 152 4.65 13.20 12.45
N THR A 153 4.88 13.42 13.74
CA THR A 153 3.94 13.04 14.79
C THR A 153 2.74 13.97 14.83
N LEU A 154 2.96 15.27 14.99
CA LEU A 154 1.87 16.24 15.09
C LEU A 154 1.11 16.41 13.77
N GLY A 155 1.81 16.30 12.64
CA GLY A 155 1.22 16.38 11.30
C GLY A 155 0.38 15.17 10.92
N SER A 156 0.60 14.02 11.55
CA SER A 156 -0.19 12.81 11.27
C SER A 156 -1.68 12.98 11.55
N ALA A 157 -2.05 13.86 12.48
CA ALA A 157 -3.43 14.20 12.79
C ALA A 157 -4.15 14.90 11.61
N ASP A 158 -3.43 15.74 10.85
CA ASP A 158 -3.99 16.48 9.71
C ASP A 158 -3.95 15.69 8.40
N MET A 159 -3.33 14.51 8.39
CA MET A 159 -3.25 13.68 7.21
C MET A 159 -4.64 13.11 6.85
N GLN A 160 -5.12 13.48 5.69
CA GLN A 160 -6.38 12.96 5.14
C GLN A 160 -6.06 11.86 4.12
N ARG A 161 -6.76 10.73 4.25
CA ARG A 161 -6.67 9.60 3.35
C ARG A 161 -8.07 9.12 3.02
N LEU A 162 -8.46 9.27 1.75
CA LEU A 162 -9.80 9.00 1.27
C LEU A 162 -9.75 8.01 0.12
N LYS A 163 -10.73 7.12 0.04
CA LYS A 163 -10.95 6.22 -1.10
C LYS A 163 -12.08 6.78 -1.96
N MET A 164 -11.85 6.85 -3.27
CA MET A 164 -12.81 7.32 -4.25
C MET A 164 -13.07 6.22 -5.27
N TYR A 165 -14.34 5.90 -5.50
CA TYR A 165 -14.79 4.89 -6.46
C TYR A 165 -15.32 5.60 -7.71
N CYS A 166 -14.53 5.61 -8.77
CA CYS A 166 -14.89 6.29 -10.02
C CYS A 166 -15.44 5.30 -11.04
N GLU A 167 -16.70 5.47 -11.39
CA GLU A 167 -17.30 4.73 -12.51
C GLU A 167 -16.94 5.38 -13.85
N LYS A 168 -16.82 4.54 -14.87
CA LYS A 168 -16.49 5.00 -16.22
C LYS A 168 -17.51 5.99 -16.76
N GLY A 169 -17.04 7.15 -17.17
CA GLY A 169 -17.84 8.22 -17.78
C GLY A 169 -18.56 9.14 -16.80
N GLN A 170 -18.53 8.85 -15.50
CA GLN A 170 -19.15 9.68 -14.47
C GLN A 170 -18.10 10.42 -13.64
N PRO A 171 -18.22 11.74 -13.43
CA PRO A 171 -17.35 12.47 -12.52
C PRO A 171 -17.75 12.18 -11.07
N GLU A 172 -16.77 11.85 -10.22
CA GLU A 172 -16.94 11.63 -8.78
C GLU A 172 -16.05 12.62 -8.01
N TRP A 173 -16.61 13.25 -6.95
CA TRP A 173 -15.94 14.23 -6.09
C TRP A 173 -16.02 13.88 -4.61
N ARG A 174 -16.64 12.74 -4.26
CA ARG A 174 -16.80 12.27 -2.89
C ARG A 174 -15.79 11.17 -2.61
N GLY A 175 -15.10 11.29 -1.48
CA GLY A 175 -14.20 10.27 -0.97
C GLY A 175 -14.71 9.69 0.34
N LEU A 176 -14.38 8.45 0.62
CA LEU A 176 -14.69 7.74 1.86
C LEU A 176 -13.44 7.67 2.74
N ASP A 177 -13.57 8.04 4.00
CA ASP A 177 -12.53 7.84 4.99
C ASP A 177 -12.47 6.36 5.47
N ALA A 178 -11.57 6.06 6.42
CA ALA A 178 -11.44 4.72 6.98
C ALA A 178 -12.71 4.22 7.69
N TYR A 179 -13.58 5.14 8.15
CA TYR A 179 -14.84 4.83 8.84
C TYR A 179 -16.04 4.80 7.90
N ASN A 180 -15.82 4.94 6.57
CA ASN A 180 -16.83 5.06 5.51
C ASN A 180 -17.67 6.36 5.60
N ASN A 181 -17.18 7.39 6.27
CA ASN A 181 -17.81 8.71 6.18
C ASN A 181 -17.48 9.35 4.83
N VAL A 182 -18.50 10.02 4.27
CA VAL A 182 -18.38 10.71 2.98
C VAL A 182 -17.77 12.09 3.20
N HIS A 183 -16.73 12.41 2.44
CA HIS A 183 -16.10 13.72 2.39
C HIS A 183 -16.15 14.27 0.97
N GLU A 184 -16.59 15.51 0.82
CA GLU A 184 -16.54 16.21 -0.46
C GLU A 184 -15.14 16.79 -0.70
N LEU A 185 -14.68 16.67 -1.92
CA LEU A 185 -13.34 17.09 -2.35
C LEU A 185 -13.43 18.31 -3.27
N PRO A 186 -12.40 19.19 -3.27
CA PRO A 186 -12.31 20.30 -4.20
C PRO A 186 -11.88 19.88 -5.61
N ILE A 187 -11.89 18.60 -5.89
CA ILE A 187 -11.56 17.99 -7.17
C ILE A 187 -12.58 16.92 -7.50
N ALA A 188 -12.90 16.76 -8.79
CA ALA A 188 -13.69 15.63 -9.29
C ALA A 188 -12.86 14.82 -10.28
N ILE A 189 -12.99 13.49 -10.24
CA ILE A 189 -12.28 12.57 -11.12
C ILE A 189 -13.29 11.81 -11.97
N GLN A 190 -13.14 11.86 -13.28
CA GLN A 190 -13.92 11.09 -14.24
C GLN A 190 -13.02 10.03 -14.87
N LEU A 191 -13.38 8.76 -14.71
CA LEU A 191 -12.70 7.65 -15.34
C LEU A 191 -13.10 7.58 -16.82
N ASN A 192 -12.14 7.71 -17.73
CA ASN A 192 -12.37 7.56 -19.16
C ASN A 192 -12.13 6.12 -19.61
N ARG A 193 -11.00 5.54 -19.19
CA ARG A 193 -10.59 4.18 -19.54
C ARG A 193 -9.74 3.57 -18.44
N PHE A 194 -10.02 2.31 -18.12
CA PHE A 194 -9.16 1.46 -17.31
C PHE A 194 -8.37 0.52 -18.23
N THR A 195 -7.08 0.35 -17.97
CA THR A 195 -6.18 -0.56 -18.70
C THR A 195 -5.42 -1.44 -17.73
N ILE A 196 -5.22 -2.69 -18.11
CA ILE A 196 -4.45 -3.66 -17.36
C ILE A 196 -3.59 -4.49 -18.30
N ASP A 197 -2.30 -4.55 -18.02
CA ASP A 197 -1.37 -5.48 -18.65
C ASP A 197 -1.26 -6.70 -17.73
N GLU A 198 -1.40 -7.87 -18.26
CA GLU A 198 -1.36 -9.12 -17.51
C GLU A 198 -0.10 -9.92 -17.86
N TYR A 199 0.41 -10.68 -16.90
CA TYR A 199 1.46 -11.65 -17.19
C TYR A 199 0.96 -12.73 -18.16
N PRO A 200 1.85 -13.40 -18.90
CA PRO A 200 1.48 -14.51 -19.75
C PRO A 200 0.69 -15.59 -19.00
N PRO A 201 -0.27 -16.29 -19.65
CA PRO A 201 -1.05 -17.32 -19.00
C PRO A 201 -0.17 -18.47 -18.50
N LYS A 202 -0.57 -19.03 -17.36
CA LYS A 202 0.10 -20.14 -16.69
C LYS A 202 -0.79 -21.37 -16.76
N LEU A 203 -0.27 -22.48 -17.28
CA LEU A 203 -0.93 -23.78 -17.24
C LEU A 203 -0.44 -24.57 -16.05
N MET A 204 -1.34 -25.28 -15.39
CA MET A 204 -1.04 -26.20 -14.29
C MET A 204 -1.94 -27.44 -14.38
N VAL A 205 -1.51 -28.52 -13.73
CA VAL A 205 -2.33 -29.74 -13.62
C VAL A 205 -2.97 -29.78 -12.25
N ILE A 206 -4.28 -30.07 -12.23
CA ILE A 206 -5.05 -30.22 -10.99
C ILE A 206 -5.58 -31.64 -10.83
N ASP A 207 -5.85 -32.04 -9.58
CA ASP A 207 -6.50 -33.29 -9.22
C ASP A 207 -8.04 -33.16 -9.35
N LYS A 208 -8.78 -34.28 -9.02
CA LYS A 208 -10.24 -34.31 -8.99
C LYS A 208 -10.88 -33.32 -8.02
N MET A 209 -10.13 -32.85 -7.03
CA MET A 209 -10.59 -31.88 -6.01
C MET A 209 -10.22 -30.45 -6.38
N GLY A 210 -9.63 -30.22 -7.58
CA GLY A 210 -9.19 -28.90 -8.03
C GLY A 210 -7.86 -28.42 -7.42
N ARG A 211 -7.11 -29.28 -6.74
CA ARG A 211 -5.84 -28.90 -6.10
C ARG A 211 -4.68 -29.09 -7.09
N PRO A 212 -3.73 -28.15 -7.15
CA PRO A 212 -2.58 -28.26 -8.04
C PRO A 212 -1.65 -29.41 -7.68
N ILE A 213 -1.01 -30.00 -8.68
CA ILE A 213 -0.09 -31.12 -8.54
C ILE A 213 1.31 -30.70 -9.07
N PRO A 214 2.38 -30.93 -8.29
CA PRO A 214 2.48 -31.39 -6.89
C PRO A 214 1.97 -30.36 -5.88
N TYR A 215 1.31 -30.78 -4.81
CA TYR A 215 0.63 -29.90 -3.86
C TYR A 215 1.54 -28.85 -3.18
N LYS A 216 2.76 -29.24 -2.78
CA LYS A 216 3.69 -28.32 -2.08
C LYS A 216 4.37 -27.31 -2.99
N LYS A 217 4.65 -27.67 -4.23
CA LYS A 217 5.29 -26.83 -5.24
C LYS A 217 4.70 -27.15 -6.60
N PRO A 218 3.58 -26.48 -6.96
CA PRO A 218 2.92 -26.73 -8.24
C PRO A 218 3.88 -26.54 -9.42
N GLU A 219 3.85 -27.50 -10.35
CA GLU A 219 4.48 -27.31 -11.65
C GLU A 219 3.62 -26.34 -12.46
N VAL A 220 4.28 -25.34 -13.07
CA VAL A 220 3.63 -24.33 -13.88
C VAL A 220 4.33 -24.21 -15.22
N LEU A 221 3.56 -24.20 -16.28
CA LEU A 221 4.04 -23.97 -17.65
C LEU A 221 3.61 -22.58 -18.09
N LEU A 222 4.56 -21.66 -18.26
CA LEU A 222 4.30 -20.30 -18.71
C LEU A 222 4.16 -20.28 -20.23
N ILE A 223 3.03 -19.73 -20.74
CA ILE A 223 2.73 -19.68 -22.16
C ILE A 223 2.90 -18.24 -22.65
N ASP A 224 4.13 -17.84 -22.88
CA ASP A 224 4.47 -16.57 -23.52
C ASP A 224 4.20 -16.61 -25.04
N ASP A 225 4.58 -15.55 -25.75
CA ASP A 225 4.34 -15.42 -27.18
C ASP A 225 5.28 -16.31 -28.02
N TYR A 226 6.36 -16.79 -27.44
CA TYR A 226 7.37 -17.66 -28.08
C TYR A 226 7.15 -19.14 -27.72
N PHE A 227 6.30 -19.43 -26.76
CA PHE A 227 6.07 -20.78 -26.28
C PHE A 227 5.35 -21.62 -27.37
N LYS A 228 5.97 -22.73 -27.77
CA LYS A 228 5.39 -23.68 -28.71
C LYS A 228 5.05 -25.00 -28.05
N GLN A 229 5.94 -25.52 -27.21
CA GLN A 229 5.78 -26.81 -26.56
C GLN A 229 6.56 -26.89 -25.25
N GLY A 230 6.13 -27.77 -24.35
CA GLY A 230 6.77 -28.02 -23.06
C GLY A 230 6.19 -29.26 -22.38
N SER A 231 6.70 -29.61 -21.19
CA SER A 231 6.23 -30.77 -20.46
C SER A 231 5.78 -30.38 -19.07
N ILE A 232 4.66 -30.97 -18.61
CA ILE A 232 4.11 -30.78 -17.27
C ILE A 232 3.45 -32.08 -16.77
N ALA A 233 3.78 -32.49 -15.57
CA ALA A 233 3.24 -33.72 -14.93
C ALA A 233 3.35 -34.99 -15.82
N GLY A 234 4.41 -35.07 -16.62
CA GLY A 234 4.65 -36.18 -17.55
C GLY A 234 3.87 -36.11 -18.86
N TRP A 235 3.14 -35.05 -19.13
CA TRP A 235 2.48 -34.77 -20.39
C TRP A 235 3.33 -33.79 -21.20
N HIS A 236 3.47 -34.08 -22.50
CA HIS A 236 4.03 -33.12 -23.46
C HIS A 236 2.90 -32.28 -24.01
N ILE A 237 3.01 -30.96 -23.87
CA ILE A 237 2.00 -29.96 -24.21
C ILE A 237 2.49 -29.19 -25.43
N GLN A 238 1.71 -29.21 -26.48
CA GLN A 238 1.90 -28.39 -27.68
C GLN A 238 0.76 -27.37 -27.78
N VAL A 239 1.10 -26.12 -28.02
CA VAL A 239 0.12 -25.04 -28.26
C VAL A 239 -0.16 -24.98 -29.76
N ASP A 240 -1.41 -25.31 -30.16
CA ASP A 240 -1.83 -25.26 -31.56
C ASP A 240 -2.26 -23.83 -31.93
N LYS A 241 -2.96 -23.12 -31.03
CA LYS A 241 -3.48 -21.78 -31.23
C LYS A 241 -3.64 -21.04 -29.91
N LYS A 242 -3.26 -19.77 -29.88
CA LYS A 242 -3.47 -18.84 -28.73
C LYS A 242 -4.30 -17.68 -29.22
N ILE A 243 -5.33 -17.29 -28.45
CA ILE A 243 -6.20 -16.13 -28.69
C ILE A 243 -6.29 -15.35 -27.39
N GLU A 244 -5.77 -14.12 -27.33
CA GLU A 244 -5.73 -13.29 -26.12
C GLU A 244 -7.12 -12.81 -25.69
N ASP A 245 -7.94 -12.40 -26.67
CA ASP A 245 -9.31 -11.93 -26.45
C ASP A 245 -10.28 -12.90 -27.15
N ALA A 246 -10.64 -13.95 -26.46
CA ALA A 246 -11.44 -15.03 -26.99
C ALA A 246 -12.80 -15.11 -26.33
N VAL A 247 -13.81 -15.46 -27.13
CA VAL A 247 -15.14 -15.85 -26.67
C VAL A 247 -15.52 -17.19 -27.29
N PRO A 248 -16.41 -17.99 -26.65
CA PRO A 248 -16.92 -19.20 -27.28
C PRO A 248 -17.59 -18.91 -28.63
N ALA A 249 -17.20 -19.63 -29.68
CA ALA A 249 -17.64 -19.36 -31.06
C ALA A 249 -19.17 -19.46 -31.23
N LEU A 250 -19.81 -20.40 -30.53
CA LEU A 250 -21.25 -20.58 -30.56
C LEU A 250 -22.00 -19.38 -29.99
N LEU A 251 -21.48 -18.80 -28.91
CA LEU A 251 -22.08 -17.65 -28.24
C LEU A 251 -21.97 -16.39 -29.08
N ALA A 252 -20.83 -16.17 -29.75
CA ALA A 252 -20.66 -15.04 -30.63
C ALA A 252 -21.66 -15.03 -31.80
N GLY A 253 -22.01 -16.23 -32.33
CA GLY A 253 -23.05 -16.38 -33.33
C GLY A 253 -24.45 -16.05 -32.78
N MET A 254 -24.76 -16.48 -31.57
CA MET A 254 -26.06 -16.20 -30.91
C MET A 254 -26.21 -14.68 -30.62
N ILE A 255 -25.19 -14.06 -30.03
CA ILE A 255 -25.24 -12.64 -29.66
C ILE A 255 -25.32 -11.76 -30.89
N LYS A 256 -24.65 -12.09 -31.98
CA LYS A 256 -24.71 -11.31 -33.23
C LYS A 256 -26.15 -11.25 -33.80
N ASN A 257 -26.98 -12.24 -33.52
CA ASN A 257 -28.34 -12.34 -34.01
C ASN A 257 -29.40 -11.84 -33.00
N MET A 258 -29.01 -11.41 -31.79
CA MET A 258 -29.91 -10.91 -30.76
C MET A 258 -30.15 -9.41 -30.83
N PRO A 259 -31.37 -8.91 -30.56
CA PRO A 259 -31.62 -7.51 -30.34
C PRO A 259 -30.78 -6.97 -29.19
N LYS A 260 -30.23 -5.73 -29.35
CA LYS A 260 -29.34 -5.11 -28.33
C LYS A 260 -29.91 -5.08 -26.91
N GLN A 261 -31.21 -4.98 -26.77
CA GLN A 261 -31.92 -4.99 -25.47
C GLN A 261 -31.89 -6.33 -24.74
N MET A 262 -31.73 -7.46 -25.45
CA MET A 262 -31.69 -8.80 -24.86
C MET A 262 -30.25 -9.30 -24.58
N GLN A 263 -29.24 -8.64 -25.09
CA GLN A 263 -27.84 -9.07 -24.91
C GLN A 263 -27.35 -9.03 -23.44
N GLY A 264 -27.96 -8.19 -22.59
CA GLY A 264 -27.67 -8.08 -21.16
C GLY A 264 -28.38 -9.09 -20.25
N MET A 265 -29.35 -9.86 -20.78
CA MET A 265 -30.20 -10.77 -19.99
C MET A 265 -29.79 -12.24 -20.08
N LEU A 266 -28.70 -12.59 -20.75
CA LEU A 266 -28.25 -13.96 -20.91
C LEU A 266 -27.79 -14.55 -19.56
N HIS A 267 -28.68 -15.41 -18.98
CA HIS A 267 -28.32 -16.27 -17.85
C HIS A 267 -27.49 -17.47 -18.37
N MET A 268 -26.23 -17.53 -17.92
CA MET A 268 -25.18 -18.41 -18.48
C MET A 268 -25.28 -19.89 -18.08
N ASP A 269 -26.05 -20.23 -17.04
CA ASP A 269 -26.09 -21.61 -16.50
C ASP A 269 -26.61 -22.67 -17.43
N SER A 270 -27.51 -22.31 -18.35
CA SER A 270 -28.09 -23.25 -19.33
C SER A 270 -27.27 -23.42 -20.63
N LEU A 271 -26.34 -22.50 -20.88
CA LEU A 271 -25.51 -22.47 -22.10
C LEU A 271 -24.20 -23.29 -21.99
N GLY A 272 -23.79 -23.67 -20.77
CA GLY A 272 -22.48 -24.26 -20.49
C GLY A 272 -22.19 -25.59 -21.23
N MET A 273 -23.24 -26.40 -21.55
CA MET A 273 -23.05 -27.65 -22.30
C MET A 273 -22.96 -27.45 -23.82
N ALA A 274 -23.64 -26.45 -24.37
CA ALA A 274 -23.63 -26.15 -25.81
C ALA A 274 -22.32 -25.48 -26.25
N MET A 275 -21.65 -24.73 -25.35
CA MET A 275 -20.43 -23.98 -25.65
C MET A 275 -19.24 -24.86 -26.02
N LYS A 276 -19.17 -26.11 -25.55
CA LYS A 276 -18.01 -27.02 -25.70
C LYS A 276 -17.73 -27.49 -27.13
N LYS A 277 -18.66 -27.39 -28.05
CA LYS A 277 -18.51 -27.99 -29.40
C LYS A 277 -17.89 -27.06 -30.46
N GLY A 278 -17.84 -25.74 -30.22
CA GLY A 278 -17.53 -24.78 -31.28
C GLY A 278 -16.11 -24.16 -31.23
N GLY A 279 -15.33 -24.34 -30.16
CA GLY A 279 -14.06 -23.70 -29.95
C GLY A 279 -14.18 -22.19 -29.61
N TYR A 280 -13.09 -21.45 -29.79
CA TYR A 280 -12.99 -20.02 -29.42
C TYR A 280 -12.64 -19.17 -30.64
N ILE A 281 -13.17 -17.97 -30.69
CA ILE A 281 -12.89 -16.95 -31.72
C ILE A 281 -12.45 -15.64 -31.05
N LYS A 282 -11.67 -14.85 -31.77
CA LYS A 282 -11.26 -13.51 -31.32
C LYS A 282 -12.45 -12.57 -31.27
N SER A 283 -12.60 -11.81 -30.18
CA SER A 283 -13.68 -10.85 -29.99
C SER A 283 -13.22 -9.76 -29.00
N SER A 284 -13.63 -8.50 -29.26
CA SER A 284 -13.46 -7.37 -28.34
C SER A 284 -14.63 -7.22 -27.37
N MET A 285 -15.50 -8.21 -27.25
CA MET A 285 -16.65 -8.18 -26.36
C MET A 285 -16.18 -8.17 -24.89
N ALA A 286 -16.88 -7.44 -24.04
CA ALA A 286 -16.64 -7.46 -22.62
C ALA A 286 -16.73 -8.91 -22.08
N GLY A 287 -15.81 -9.27 -21.18
CA GLY A 287 -15.68 -10.63 -20.68
C GLY A 287 -14.85 -11.56 -21.54
N SER A 288 -14.34 -11.16 -22.73
CA SER A 288 -13.39 -12.01 -23.46
C SER A 288 -12.13 -12.28 -22.63
N ALA A 289 -11.62 -13.52 -22.73
CA ALA A 289 -10.47 -13.99 -21.96
C ALA A 289 -9.48 -14.74 -22.84
N CYS A 290 -8.27 -14.98 -22.34
CA CYS A 290 -7.29 -15.78 -23.08
C CYS A 290 -7.78 -17.22 -23.20
N ALA A 291 -7.75 -17.78 -24.43
CA ALA A 291 -8.04 -19.17 -24.71
C ALA A 291 -6.94 -19.79 -25.57
N ILE A 292 -6.55 -21.02 -25.22
CA ILE A 292 -5.46 -21.74 -25.86
C ILE A 292 -5.96 -23.11 -26.31
N SER A 293 -5.79 -23.44 -27.61
CA SER A 293 -5.97 -24.78 -28.13
C SER A 293 -4.69 -25.56 -27.92
N ILE A 294 -4.81 -26.72 -27.30
CA ILE A 294 -3.68 -27.53 -26.85
C ILE A 294 -3.85 -28.99 -27.35
N THR A 295 -2.72 -29.55 -27.78
CA THR A 295 -2.53 -30.98 -27.95
C THR A 295 -1.60 -31.48 -26.84
N ALA A 296 -2.13 -32.37 -25.98
CA ALA A 296 -1.39 -33.00 -24.88
C ALA A 296 -1.14 -34.48 -25.19
N THR A 297 0.15 -34.94 -25.12
CA THR A 297 0.54 -36.32 -25.42
C THR A 297 1.30 -36.94 -24.26
N LYS A 298 1.04 -38.24 -24.00
CA LYS A 298 1.74 -39.03 -23.00
C LYS A 298 1.78 -40.51 -23.46
N GLY A 299 2.95 -40.98 -23.90
CA GLY A 299 3.07 -42.26 -24.57
C GLY A 299 2.13 -42.32 -25.79
N ASN A 300 1.25 -43.29 -25.84
CA ASN A 300 0.26 -43.44 -26.92
C ASN A 300 -1.03 -42.63 -26.71
N ALA A 301 -1.19 -42.00 -25.54
CA ALA A 301 -2.39 -41.20 -25.25
C ALA A 301 -2.24 -39.76 -25.82
N MET A 302 -3.25 -39.33 -26.57
CA MET A 302 -3.36 -37.99 -27.12
C MET A 302 -4.70 -37.37 -26.67
N LYS A 303 -4.67 -36.15 -26.17
CA LYS A 303 -5.83 -35.34 -25.79
C LYS A 303 -5.73 -33.99 -26.45
N LYS A 304 -6.81 -33.54 -27.07
CA LYS A 304 -6.87 -32.24 -27.72
C LYS A 304 -8.08 -31.46 -27.24
N GLY A 305 -7.92 -30.17 -26.98
CA GLY A 305 -9.00 -29.29 -26.52
C GLY A 305 -8.56 -27.87 -26.25
N TRP A 306 -9.52 -27.06 -25.82
CA TRP A 306 -9.32 -25.70 -25.43
C TRP A 306 -9.16 -25.61 -23.93
N VAL A 307 -8.34 -24.63 -23.47
CA VAL A 307 -8.15 -24.28 -22.07
C VAL A 307 -8.22 -22.76 -21.95
N THR A 308 -9.04 -22.28 -21.03
CA THR A 308 -9.15 -20.85 -20.70
C THR A 308 -9.31 -20.65 -19.20
N CYS A 309 -8.81 -19.53 -18.67
CA CYS A 309 -9.06 -19.13 -17.28
C CYS A 309 -10.50 -18.67 -17.05
N GLY A 310 -11.28 -18.47 -18.13
CA GLY A 310 -12.61 -17.87 -18.04
C GLY A 310 -12.56 -16.36 -17.70
N SER A 311 -13.72 -15.82 -17.40
CA SER A 311 -13.92 -14.43 -16.99
C SER A 311 -15.19 -14.33 -16.14
N TYR A 312 -15.58 -13.11 -15.75
CA TYR A 312 -16.85 -12.87 -15.05
C TYR A 312 -18.09 -13.22 -15.90
N GLN A 313 -17.95 -13.34 -17.23
CA GLN A 313 -19.05 -13.71 -18.13
C GLN A 313 -18.95 -15.14 -18.65
N PHE A 314 -17.77 -15.70 -18.75
CA PHE A 314 -17.54 -17.00 -19.33
C PHE A 314 -16.87 -17.94 -18.35
N PRO A 315 -17.38 -19.19 -18.22
CA PRO A 315 -16.77 -20.17 -17.32
C PRO A 315 -15.37 -20.57 -17.79
N LEU A 316 -14.53 -21.00 -16.86
CA LEU A 316 -13.26 -21.62 -17.18
C LEU A 316 -13.48 -22.93 -17.96
N GLU A 317 -12.57 -23.24 -18.89
CA GLU A 317 -12.55 -24.51 -19.58
C GLU A 317 -11.22 -25.23 -19.35
N THR A 318 -11.30 -26.55 -19.13
CA THR A 318 -10.16 -27.37 -18.75
C THR A 318 -10.03 -28.56 -19.71
N LEU A 319 -8.79 -28.99 -20.00
CA LEU A 319 -8.53 -30.20 -20.75
C LEU A 319 -8.40 -31.40 -19.79
N LYS A 320 -9.34 -32.34 -19.86
CA LYS A 320 -9.31 -33.57 -19.06
C LYS A 320 -8.15 -34.47 -19.49
N LEU A 321 -7.31 -34.84 -18.54
CA LEU A 321 -6.22 -35.79 -18.67
C LEU A 321 -6.61 -37.16 -18.10
N ASP A 322 -5.62 -38.04 -17.90
CA ASP A 322 -5.86 -39.35 -17.32
C ASP A 322 -6.02 -39.31 -15.79
N ASN A 323 -6.62 -40.34 -15.21
CA ASN A 323 -6.79 -40.53 -13.76
C ASN A 323 -7.54 -39.38 -13.05
N GLY A 324 -8.45 -38.71 -13.76
CA GLY A 324 -9.23 -37.60 -13.20
C GLY A 324 -8.44 -36.31 -12.96
N LYS A 325 -7.26 -36.20 -13.54
CA LYS A 325 -6.49 -34.95 -13.61
C LYS A 325 -7.01 -34.07 -14.74
N ALA A 326 -6.79 -32.78 -14.64
CA ALA A 326 -7.11 -31.82 -15.69
C ALA A 326 -6.01 -30.79 -15.84
N LEU A 327 -5.76 -30.35 -17.06
CA LEU A 327 -4.93 -29.19 -17.36
C LEU A 327 -5.82 -27.95 -17.32
N VAL A 328 -5.42 -26.97 -16.52
CA VAL A 328 -6.16 -25.73 -16.32
C VAL A 328 -5.27 -24.53 -16.58
N MET A 329 -5.87 -23.41 -16.97
CA MET A 329 -5.23 -22.11 -17.01
C MET A 329 -5.53 -21.37 -15.71
N ALA A 330 -4.48 -20.95 -14.99
CA ALA A 330 -4.64 -20.08 -13.83
C ALA A 330 -5.16 -18.71 -14.26
N SER A 331 -5.88 -18.02 -13.36
CA SER A 331 -6.22 -16.62 -13.53
C SER A 331 -4.94 -15.80 -13.74
N ARG A 332 -4.99 -14.88 -14.69
CA ARG A 332 -3.83 -14.06 -15.03
C ARG A 332 -3.57 -13.02 -13.93
N GLU A 333 -2.32 -12.89 -13.56
CA GLU A 333 -1.88 -11.89 -12.59
C GLU A 333 -1.65 -10.55 -13.29
N PRO A 334 -2.08 -9.42 -12.69
CA PRO A 334 -1.81 -8.10 -13.25
C PRO A 334 -0.31 -7.79 -13.16
N LYS A 335 0.26 -7.31 -14.25
CA LYS A 335 1.63 -6.78 -14.34
C LYS A 335 1.64 -5.28 -14.12
N ARG A 336 0.69 -4.58 -14.71
CA ARG A 336 0.49 -3.13 -14.64
C ARG A 336 -1.00 -2.85 -14.79
N TYR A 337 -1.50 -1.89 -14.06
CA TYR A 337 -2.82 -1.32 -14.32
C TYR A 337 -2.80 0.20 -14.14
N ALA A 338 -3.60 0.87 -14.93
CA ALA A 338 -3.67 2.31 -15.00
C ALA A 338 -5.07 2.79 -15.39
N SER A 339 -5.35 4.04 -15.08
CA SER A 339 -6.60 4.71 -15.41
C SER A 339 -6.34 6.00 -16.15
N ASP A 340 -6.90 6.15 -17.35
CA ASP A 340 -6.99 7.44 -18.04
C ASP A 340 -8.14 8.22 -17.43
N VAL A 341 -7.87 9.39 -16.89
CA VAL A 341 -8.85 10.21 -16.15
C VAL A 341 -8.85 11.66 -16.61
N ASN A 342 -10.01 12.30 -16.45
CA ASN A 342 -10.13 13.76 -16.42
C ASN A 342 -10.27 14.19 -14.97
N ILE A 343 -9.44 15.14 -14.53
CA ILE A 343 -9.51 15.75 -13.21
C ILE A 343 -10.01 17.18 -13.37
N TYR A 344 -11.15 17.44 -12.76
CA TYR A 344 -11.77 18.78 -12.72
C TYR A 344 -11.45 19.42 -11.37
N THR A 345 -11.05 20.68 -11.39
CA THR A 345 -10.72 21.45 -10.18
C THR A 345 -11.69 22.61 -9.97
N GLN A 346 -11.83 23.10 -8.76
CA GLN A 346 -12.72 24.23 -8.44
C GLN A 346 -12.34 25.53 -9.18
N ASP A 347 -11.05 25.68 -9.53
CA ASP A 347 -10.56 26.82 -10.34
C ASP A 347 -10.81 26.66 -11.85
N GLY A 348 -11.64 25.69 -12.24
CA GLY A 348 -12.11 25.50 -13.61
C GLY A 348 -11.12 24.79 -14.55
N LYS A 349 -10.04 24.22 -14.03
CA LYS A 349 -9.10 23.44 -14.86
C LYS A 349 -9.66 22.05 -15.13
N ASN A 350 -9.43 21.56 -16.33
CA ASN A 350 -9.65 20.18 -16.75
C ASN A 350 -8.30 19.57 -17.17
N ILE A 351 -7.85 18.56 -16.42
CA ILE A 351 -6.54 17.95 -16.59
C ILE A 351 -6.74 16.50 -17.03
N MET A 352 -6.30 16.19 -18.25
CA MET A 352 -6.25 14.81 -18.75
C MET A 352 -4.93 14.17 -18.34
N THR A 353 -4.98 13.04 -17.66
CA THR A 353 -3.77 12.33 -17.22
C THR A 353 -4.03 10.84 -17.08
N GLU A 354 -2.95 10.05 -17.06
CA GLU A 354 -2.95 8.63 -16.70
C GLU A 354 -2.43 8.48 -15.26
N ILE A 355 -3.19 7.78 -14.43
CA ILE A 355 -2.79 7.41 -13.07
C ILE A 355 -2.48 5.92 -13.06
N GLU A 356 -1.24 5.57 -12.78
CA GLU A 356 -0.71 4.21 -12.76
C GLU A 356 -0.35 3.81 -11.33
N VAL A 357 -0.37 2.51 -11.04
CA VAL A 357 0.15 1.97 -9.78
C VAL A 357 1.59 2.43 -9.54
N ASN A 358 1.87 2.91 -8.33
CA ASN A 358 3.14 3.48 -7.90
C ASN A 358 3.58 4.77 -8.60
N LYS A 359 2.72 5.37 -9.45
CA LYS A 359 2.95 6.68 -10.08
C LYS A 359 1.78 7.62 -9.78
N PRO A 360 1.73 8.21 -8.58
CA PRO A 360 0.63 9.09 -8.19
C PRO A 360 0.67 10.40 -8.98
N TYR A 361 -0.51 10.96 -9.22
CA TYR A 361 -0.67 12.31 -9.73
C TYR A 361 -0.94 13.29 -8.60
N THR A 362 -0.38 14.50 -8.67
CA THR A 362 -0.57 15.52 -7.60
C THR A 362 -1.32 16.72 -8.17
N VAL A 363 -2.41 17.10 -7.51
CA VAL A 363 -3.22 18.28 -7.86
C VAL A 363 -3.82 18.90 -6.60
N ASN A 364 -3.75 20.23 -6.48
CA ASN A 364 -4.32 21.01 -5.35
C ASN A 364 -3.97 20.45 -3.96
N GLY A 365 -2.74 19.96 -3.79
CA GLY A 365 -2.27 19.38 -2.51
C GLY A 365 -2.71 17.94 -2.25
N TRP A 366 -3.50 17.34 -3.14
CA TRP A 366 -3.87 15.93 -3.09
C TRP A 366 -2.95 15.09 -3.97
N LYS A 367 -2.47 13.97 -3.45
CA LYS A 367 -1.80 12.91 -4.22
C LYS A 367 -2.81 11.82 -4.48
N ILE A 368 -3.03 11.50 -5.76
CA ILE A 368 -4.00 10.54 -6.23
C ILE A 368 -3.24 9.29 -6.67
N TYR A 369 -3.49 8.18 -5.98
CA TYR A 369 -2.90 6.87 -6.26
C TYR A 369 -3.93 5.96 -6.89
N GLN A 370 -3.54 5.18 -7.89
CA GLN A 370 -4.33 4.04 -8.35
C GLN A 370 -4.25 2.94 -7.30
N LEU A 371 -5.36 2.69 -6.58
CA LEU A 371 -5.39 1.73 -5.48
C LEU A 371 -5.84 0.34 -5.95
N SER A 372 -7.00 0.28 -6.62
CA SER A 372 -7.62 -0.98 -7.04
C SER A 372 -8.59 -0.75 -8.19
N TYR A 373 -9.28 -1.80 -8.59
CA TYR A 373 -10.31 -1.84 -9.62
C TYR A 373 -11.33 -2.95 -9.29
N ASN A 374 -12.35 -3.15 -10.11
CA ASN A 374 -13.24 -4.30 -9.93
C ASN A 374 -12.53 -5.59 -10.38
N GLU A 375 -11.92 -6.29 -9.43
CA GLU A 375 -11.14 -7.52 -9.69
C GLU A 375 -11.97 -8.64 -10.30
N GLN A 376 -13.28 -8.70 -10.03
CA GLN A 376 -14.16 -9.70 -10.64
C GLN A 376 -14.26 -9.51 -12.16
N MET A 377 -14.28 -8.27 -12.62
CA MET A 377 -14.32 -7.94 -14.05
C MET A 377 -12.93 -7.95 -14.71
N GLY A 378 -11.85 -7.92 -13.91
CA GLY A 378 -10.47 -7.90 -14.41
C GLY A 378 -10.21 -6.75 -15.38
N LYS A 379 -9.67 -7.06 -16.57
CA LYS A 379 -9.40 -6.05 -17.62
C LYS A 379 -10.63 -5.32 -18.16
N TRP A 380 -11.81 -5.80 -17.83
CA TRP A 380 -13.10 -5.22 -18.22
C TRP A 380 -13.69 -4.32 -17.14
N SER A 381 -12.93 -4.02 -16.11
CA SER A 381 -13.39 -3.15 -15.03
C SER A 381 -13.92 -1.83 -15.57
N ASN A 382 -15.12 -1.48 -15.12
CA ASN A 382 -15.76 -0.18 -15.35
C ASN A 382 -15.59 0.77 -14.16
N VAL A 383 -14.91 0.34 -13.10
CA VAL A 383 -14.65 1.10 -11.88
C VAL A 383 -13.16 1.12 -11.61
N SER A 384 -12.62 2.29 -11.29
CA SER A 384 -11.31 2.44 -10.69
C SER A 384 -11.43 3.00 -9.28
N VAL A 385 -10.64 2.44 -8.37
CA VAL A 385 -10.57 2.92 -6.99
C VAL A 385 -9.29 3.71 -6.82
N PHE A 386 -9.42 4.97 -6.45
CA PHE A 386 -8.30 5.85 -6.15
C PHE A 386 -8.15 6.04 -4.65
N GLU A 387 -6.91 6.13 -4.17
CA GLU A 387 -6.59 6.63 -2.85
C GLU A 387 -6.09 8.06 -2.98
N LEU A 388 -6.77 8.99 -2.33
CA LEU A 388 -6.41 10.40 -2.30
C LEU A 388 -5.80 10.71 -0.94
N VAL A 389 -4.56 11.19 -0.95
CA VAL A 389 -3.81 11.51 0.27
C VAL A 389 -3.45 12.99 0.27
N ARG A 390 -3.79 13.67 1.35
CA ARG A 390 -3.35 15.04 1.63
C ARG A 390 -2.61 15.06 2.94
N ASP A 391 -1.37 15.50 2.92
CA ASP A 391 -0.51 15.64 4.10
C ASP A 391 0.14 17.04 4.10
N PRO A 392 -0.45 18.00 4.82
CA PRO A 392 0.06 19.38 4.86
C PRO A 392 1.46 19.50 5.49
N TRP A 393 1.81 18.60 6.40
CA TRP A 393 3.06 18.64 7.16
C TRP A 393 4.23 17.92 6.47
N LEU A 394 3.96 17.17 5.41
CA LEU A 394 4.96 16.35 4.72
C LEU A 394 6.17 17.16 4.24
N HIS A 395 5.96 18.40 3.79
CA HIS A 395 7.07 19.26 3.35
C HIS A 395 8.02 19.59 4.50
N ALA A 396 7.47 19.85 5.69
CA ALA A 396 8.29 20.09 6.89
C ALA A 396 9.07 18.83 7.30
N VAL A 397 8.46 17.67 7.20
CA VAL A 397 9.14 16.37 7.44
C VAL A 397 10.30 16.17 6.46
N TYR A 398 10.10 16.46 5.17
CA TYR A 398 11.18 16.35 4.16
C TYR A 398 12.33 17.33 4.48
N VAL A 399 12.04 18.58 4.86
CA VAL A 399 13.08 19.52 5.30
C VAL A 399 13.86 18.92 6.46
N GLY A 400 13.19 18.35 7.46
CA GLY A 400 13.84 17.66 8.57
C GLY A 400 14.76 16.52 8.12
N ILE A 401 14.29 15.65 7.22
CA ILE A 401 15.06 14.53 6.66
C ILE A 401 16.30 15.04 5.88
N TYR A 402 16.14 16.04 5.02
CA TYR A 402 17.28 16.59 4.27
C TYR A 402 18.33 17.21 5.19
N LEU A 403 17.92 17.96 6.21
CA LEU A 403 18.84 18.50 7.21
C LEU A 403 19.57 17.40 7.97
N LEU A 404 18.87 16.32 8.33
CA LEU A 404 19.46 15.15 8.99
C LEU A 404 20.56 14.51 8.11
N ILE A 405 20.27 14.29 6.83
CA ILE A 405 21.21 13.69 5.86
C ILE A 405 22.41 14.62 5.67
N ILE A 406 22.18 15.89 5.41
CA ILE A 406 23.26 16.90 5.22
C ILE A 406 24.15 16.96 6.47
N GLY A 407 23.55 16.98 7.66
CA GLY A 407 24.27 16.96 8.92
C GLY A 407 25.10 15.69 9.11
N ALA A 408 24.52 14.51 8.79
CA ALA A 408 25.23 13.24 8.86
C ALA A 408 26.44 13.17 7.91
N VAL A 409 26.26 13.55 6.65
CA VAL A 409 27.36 13.62 5.67
C VAL A 409 28.44 14.60 6.13
N GLY A 410 28.04 15.78 6.62
CA GLY A 410 28.97 16.76 7.16
C GLY A 410 29.78 16.24 8.36
N MET A 411 29.18 15.43 9.23
CA MET A 411 29.91 14.78 10.33
C MET A 411 30.96 13.78 9.82
N PHE A 412 30.65 12.99 8.81
CA PHE A 412 31.64 12.07 8.19
C PHE A 412 32.82 12.83 7.57
N LEU A 413 32.57 13.90 6.83
CA LEU A 413 33.60 14.70 6.19
C LEU A 413 34.51 15.43 7.19
N THR A 414 33.99 15.76 8.38
CA THR A 414 34.78 16.45 9.43
C THR A 414 35.50 15.49 10.37
N ALA A 415 35.02 14.23 10.49
CA ALA A 415 35.65 13.20 11.33
C ALA A 415 37.05 12.78 10.81
N GLY A 416 37.25 12.72 9.50
CA GLY A 416 38.52 12.39 8.87
C GLY A 416 39.64 13.40 9.15
N LYS A 417 39.31 14.67 9.26
CA LYS A 417 40.29 15.75 9.52
C LYS A 417 40.87 15.80 10.96
N LYS A 418 40.31 15.02 11.89
CA LYS A 418 40.79 14.87 13.26
C LYS A 418 41.96 13.89 13.45
N LYS A 419 42.22 13.02 12.46
CA LYS A 419 43.30 12.01 12.53
C LYS A 419 44.66 12.51 12.00
N GLU A 420 44.70 13.67 11.39
CA GLU A 420 45.96 14.24 10.81
C GLU A 420 46.56 15.37 11.67
N LYS A 421 46.20 15.51 12.92
CA LYS A 421 46.81 16.37 13.91
C LYS A 421 47.10 15.51 15.15
#